data_d37208f9ac017abf5189482d57934a99
#
_entry.id   d37208f9ac017abf5189482d57934a99
#
_cell.length_a   1.000
_cell.length_b   1.000
_cell.length_c   1.000
_cell.angle_alpha   90.00
_cell.angle_beta   90.00
_cell.angle_gamma   90.00
#
_symmetry.space_group_name_H-M   'P 1'
#
loop_
_entity.id
_entity.type
_entity.pdbx_description
1 polymer ?
#
loop_
_entity_poly.entity_id
_entity_poly.type
_entity_poly.pdbx_seq_one_letter_code
_entity_poly.pdbx_strand_id
1 'polypeptide(L)'
;MAQGMAVQAAVVAAADGGDAAAVRALAEEQLARTKVYFYVPSLEQLRRGGRIGAAASLLGTMLAIKPILAVDGGKIVPLEKVRSAAKAVARLEEIAAADAASRPDGQARLAVHHLGNPVEAEGLAARLAAALPHCPPAQISSLPAVLAAHAGLGVLAVIVGEAGPQPGPEVPGLST
;
A
#
# COMPACT_ATOMS: atom_id res chain seq x y z
N MET A 1 -3.29 -1.53 -4.77
CA MET A 1 -3.05 -0.14 -5.26
C MET A 1 -1.60 0.11 -5.67
N ALA A 2 -0.56 -0.47 -5.06
CA ALA A 2 0.83 -0.24 -5.53
C ALA A 2 0.98 -0.49 -7.05
N GLN A 3 0.55 -1.67 -7.52
CA GLN A 3 0.51 -1.96 -8.96
C GLN A 3 -0.40 -0.99 -9.73
N GLY A 4 -1.54 -0.57 -9.14
CA GLY A 4 -2.46 0.38 -9.77
C GLY A 4 -1.82 1.74 -10.00
N MET A 5 -1.03 2.25 -9.06
CA MET A 5 -0.29 3.52 -9.21
C MET A 5 0.73 3.44 -10.35
N ALA A 6 1.43 2.30 -10.48
CA ALA A 6 2.35 2.08 -11.59
C ALA A 6 1.65 2.00 -12.96
N VAL A 7 0.47 1.35 -13.00
CA VAL A 7 -0.37 1.30 -14.21
C VAL A 7 -0.86 2.69 -14.60
N GLN A 8 -1.29 3.51 -13.64
CA GLN A 8 -1.68 4.89 -13.90
C GLN A 8 -0.54 5.72 -14.50
N ALA A 9 0.68 5.61 -13.93
CA ALA A 9 1.85 6.28 -14.49
C ALA A 9 2.16 5.81 -15.93
N ALA A 10 2.06 4.50 -16.16
CA ALA A 10 2.25 3.92 -17.50
C ALA A 10 1.21 4.42 -18.51
N VAL A 11 -0.07 4.52 -18.12
CA VAL A 11 -1.15 5.03 -18.99
C VAL A 11 -0.91 6.48 -19.37
N VAL A 12 -0.53 7.34 -18.42
CA VAL A 12 -0.21 8.74 -18.71
C VAL A 12 0.97 8.83 -19.68
N ALA A 13 2.05 8.11 -19.42
CA ALA A 13 3.20 8.10 -20.31
C ALA A 13 2.87 7.66 -21.75
N ALA A 14 2.00 6.65 -21.88
CA ALA A 14 1.54 6.18 -23.19
C ALA A 14 0.64 7.22 -23.90
N ALA A 15 -0.25 7.88 -23.15
CA ALA A 15 -1.12 8.93 -23.69
C ALA A 15 -0.34 10.16 -24.16
N ASP A 16 0.78 10.47 -23.49
CA ASP A 16 1.70 11.56 -23.86
C ASP A 16 2.64 11.18 -25.05
N GLY A 17 2.42 10.00 -25.67
CA GLY A 17 3.18 9.56 -26.83
C GLY A 17 4.53 8.90 -26.51
N GLY A 18 4.75 8.51 -25.24
CA GLY A 18 5.93 7.76 -24.82
C GLY A 18 6.02 6.40 -25.53
N ASP A 19 7.24 6.02 -25.93
CA ASP A 19 7.49 4.68 -26.44
C ASP A 19 7.44 3.61 -25.33
N ALA A 20 7.51 2.35 -25.72
CA ALA A 20 7.42 1.22 -24.78
C ALA A 20 8.52 1.27 -23.69
N ALA A 21 9.70 1.80 -24.01
CA ALA A 21 10.80 1.92 -23.06
C ALA A 21 10.51 3.02 -22.02
N ALA A 22 9.99 4.16 -22.44
CA ALA A 22 9.59 5.27 -21.56
C ALA A 22 8.42 4.86 -20.65
N VAL A 23 7.39 4.20 -21.18
CA VAL A 23 6.24 3.69 -20.43
C VAL A 23 6.70 2.71 -19.34
N ARG A 24 7.58 1.78 -19.71
CA ARG A 24 8.14 0.82 -18.76
C ARG A 24 8.97 1.51 -17.67
N ALA A 25 9.85 2.44 -18.03
CA ALA A 25 10.70 3.15 -17.08
C ALA A 25 9.88 3.90 -16.04
N LEU A 26 8.83 4.62 -16.45
CA LEU A 26 7.94 5.33 -15.51
C LEU A 26 7.16 4.39 -14.59
N ALA A 27 6.69 3.24 -15.09
CA ALA A 27 6.04 2.24 -14.25
C ALA A 27 7.01 1.65 -13.21
N GLU A 28 8.24 1.33 -13.60
CA GLU A 28 9.27 0.80 -12.71
C GLU A 28 9.70 1.86 -11.66
N GLU A 29 9.85 3.11 -12.06
CA GLU A 29 10.14 4.23 -11.16
C GLU A 29 9.02 4.43 -10.13
N GLN A 30 7.76 4.40 -10.55
CA GLN A 30 6.60 4.49 -9.66
C GLN A 30 6.58 3.34 -8.65
N LEU A 31 6.88 2.11 -9.08
CA LEU A 31 6.98 0.96 -8.18
C LEU A 31 8.11 1.13 -7.16
N ALA A 32 9.28 1.61 -7.59
CA ALA A 32 10.44 1.80 -6.73
C ALA A 32 10.17 2.83 -5.61
N ARG A 33 9.33 3.84 -5.90
CA ARG A 33 8.91 4.87 -4.94
C ARG A 33 7.71 4.48 -4.09
N THR A 34 7.07 3.34 -4.38
CA THR A 34 5.88 2.89 -3.65
C THR A 34 6.26 1.93 -2.53
N LYS A 35 5.78 2.22 -1.32
CA LYS A 35 5.94 1.37 -0.13
C LYS A 35 4.61 0.73 0.25
N VAL A 36 4.68 -0.47 0.77
CA VAL A 36 3.52 -1.23 1.24
C VAL A 36 3.78 -1.69 2.65
N TYR A 37 2.96 -1.21 3.57
CA TYR A 37 2.97 -1.58 4.98
C TYR A 37 1.67 -2.29 5.31
N PHE A 38 1.72 -3.35 6.09
CA PHE A 38 0.50 -4.05 6.42
C PHE A 38 0.57 -4.80 7.75
N TYR A 39 -0.58 -4.95 8.36
CA TYR A 39 -0.84 -5.75 9.52
C TYR A 39 -1.68 -6.96 9.12
N VAL A 40 -1.36 -8.12 9.69
CA VAL A 40 -2.16 -9.34 9.57
C VAL A 40 -2.52 -9.85 10.96
N PRO A 41 -3.77 -10.31 11.19
CA PRO A 41 -4.15 -10.92 12.47
C PRO A 41 -3.37 -12.19 12.79
N SER A 42 -2.91 -12.92 11.76
CA SER A 42 -2.16 -14.16 11.87
C SER A 42 -1.23 -14.33 10.67
N LEU A 43 -0.04 -14.90 10.92
CA LEU A 43 0.92 -15.28 9.87
C LEU A 43 0.55 -16.59 9.14
N GLU A 44 -0.47 -17.29 9.62
CA GLU A 44 -0.80 -18.64 9.14
C GLU A 44 -1.14 -18.68 7.65
N GLN A 45 -1.90 -17.70 7.14
CA GLN A 45 -2.26 -17.65 5.71
C GLN A 45 -1.04 -17.36 4.84
N LEU A 46 -0.16 -16.45 5.28
CA LEU A 46 1.11 -16.18 4.58
C LEU A 46 1.99 -17.42 4.56
N ARG A 47 2.03 -18.19 5.66
CA ARG A 47 2.78 -19.45 5.76
C ARG A 47 2.22 -20.50 4.80
N ARG A 48 0.91 -20.78 4.87
CA ARG A 48 0.24 -21.76 4.01
C ARG A 48 0.38 -21.41 2.53
N GLY A 49 0.31 -20.13 2.20
CA GLY A 49 0.46 -19.63 0.84
C GLY A 49 1.90 -19.57 0.35
N GLY A 50 2.90 -19.88 1.18
CA GLY A 50 4.32 -19.79 0.82
C GLY A 50 4.83 -18.36 0.59
N ARG A 51 4.12 -17.33 1.11
CA ARG A 51 4.46 -15.91 0.96
C ARG A 51 5.00 -15.28 2.25
N ILE A 52 5.31 -16.10 3.26
CA ILE A 52 5.73 -15.60 4.58
C ILE A 52 7.09 -14.89 4.56
N GLY A 53 7.97 -15.18 3.61
CA GLY A 53 9.28 -14.52 3.48
C GLY A 53 10.10 -14.53 4.77
N ALA A 54 10.80 -13.43 5.05
CA ALA A 54 11.58 -13.25 6.27
C ALA A 54 10.74 -13.22 7.55
N ALA A 55 9.41 -13.01 7.43
CA ALA A 55 8.48 -13.07 8.56
C ALA A 55 8.36 -14.49 9.15
N ALA A 56 8.92 -15.52 8.49
CA ALA A 56 9.04 -16.87 9.05
C ALA A 56 9.83 -16.89 10.38
N SER A 57 10.75 -15.96 10.58
CA SER A 57 11.46 -15.78 11.85
C SER A 57 10.56 -15.42 13.05
N LEU A 58 9.32 -15.02 12.77
CA LEU A 58 8.32 -14.72 13.79
C LEU A 58 7.49 -15.96 14.19
N LEU A 59 7.59 -17.06 13.45
CA LEU A 59 6.94 -18.32 13.79
C LEU A 59 7.60 -18.92 15.02
N GLY A 60 6.80 -19.51 15.92
CA GLY A 60 7.34 -20.15 17.13
C GLY A 60 7.52 -19.22 18.32
N THR A 61 7.24 -17.93 18.20
CA THR A 61 7.11 -17.07 19.38
C THR A 61 5.83 -17.46 20.13
N MET A 62 5.95 -17.85 21.39
CA MET A 62 4.85 -18.39 22.23
C MET A 62 3.70 -17.40 22.50
N LEU A 63 3.82 -16.15 22.11
CA LEU A 63 2.80 -15.11 22.30
C LEU A 63 2.12 -14.81 20.97
N ALA A 64 0.81 -14.64 21.02
CA ALA A 64 -0.02 -14.17 19.89
C ALA A 64 0.42 -12.77 19.44
N ILE A 65 1.50 -12.71 18.66
CA ILE A 65 1.99 -11.45 18.09
C ILE A 65 1.09 -11.00 16.95
N LYS A 66 1.03 -9.69 16.78
CA LYS A 66 0.35 -8.98 15.69
C LYS A 66 1.41 -8.22 14.90
N PRO A 67 2.05 -8.88 13.92
CA PRO A 67 3.19 -8.28 13.25
C PRO A 67 2.76 -7.17 12.30
N ILE A 68 3.61 -6.14 12.21
CA ILE A 68 3.59 -5.18 11.13
C ILE A 68 4.67 -5.59 10.14
N LEU A 69 4.28 -5.68 8.90
CA LEU A 69 5.07 -6.19 7.80
C LEU A 69 5.20 -5.12 6.71
N ALA A 70 6.23 -5.22 5.89
CA ALA A 70 6.38 -4.45 4.66
C ALA A 70 6.71 -5.36 3.48
N VAL A 71 6.54 -4.81 2.29
CA VAL A 71 7.11 -5.39 1.06
C VAL A 71 8.36 -4.61 0.70
N ASP A 72 9.50 -5.29 0.69
CA ASP A 72 10.79 -4.74 0.33
C ASP A 72 11.48 -5.66 -0.70
N GLY A 73 11.90 -5.10 -1.84
CA GLY A 73 12.49 -5.86 -2.94
C GLY A 73 11.61 -7.04 -3.40
N GLY A 74 10.28 -6.90 -3.36
CA GLY A 74 9.32 -7.96 -3.71
C GLY A 74 9.17 -9.06 -2.65
N LYS A 75 9.75 -8.90 -1.47
CA LYS A 75 9.69 -9.86 -0.37
C LYS A 75 8.97 -9.28 0.84
N ILE A 76 8.27 -10.14 1.57
CA ILE A 76 7.66 -9.76 2.85
C ILE A 76 8.73 -9.78 3.93
N VAL A 77 8.89 -8.63 4.60
CA VAL A 77 9.82 -8.42 5.70
C VAL A 77 9.09 -7.97 6.96
N PRO A 78 9.50 -8.43 8.16
CA PRO A 78 8.94 -7.94 9.41
C PRO A 78 9.52 -6.56 9.75
N LEU A 79 8.65 -5.63 10.13
CA LEU A 79 9.05 -4.32 10.66
C LEU A 79 9.00 -4.32 12.18
N GLU A 80 7.84 -4.63 12.74
CA GLU A 80 7.61 -4.55 14.18
C GLU A 80 6.76 -5.72 14.70
N LYS A 81 6.90 -5.99 16.00
CA LYS A 81 6.11 -6.99 16.73
C LYS A 81 5.29 -6.27 17.79
N VAL A 82 3.98 -6.33 17.67
CA VAL A 82 3.06 -5.78 18.67
C VAL A 82 2.15 -6.88 19.21
N ARG A 83 1.53 -6.65 20.37
CA ARG A 83 0.76 -7.68 21.08
C ARG A 83 -0.75 -7.56 20.96
N SER A 84 -1.25 -6.47 20.39
CA SER A 84 -2.69 -6.28 20.19
C SER A 84 -3.00 -5.69 18.83
N ALA A 85 -4.18 -6.00 18.28
CA ALA A 85 -4.63 -5.47 17.00
C ALA A 85 -4.71 -3.95 17.02
N ALA A 86 -5.28 -3.35 18.06
CA ALA A 86 -5.39 -1.90 18.18
C ALA A 86 -4.02 -1.19 18.13
N LYS A 87 -3.01 -1.74 18.85
CA LYS A 87 -1.63 -1.22 18.78
C LYS A 87 -1.01 -1.43 17.41
N ALA A 88 -1.31 -2.54 16.73
CA ALA A 88 -0.79 -2.78 15.37
C ALA A 88 -1.36 -1.78 14.37
N VAL A 89 -2.66 -1.49 14.44
CA VAL A 89 -3.29 -0.49 13.56
C VAL A 89 -2.76 0.91 13.83
N ALA A 90 -2.65 1.32 15.10
CA ALA A 90 -2.08 2.62 15.46
C ALA A 90 -0.63 2.76 14.96
N ARG A 91 0.16 1.70 15.12
CA ARG A 91 1.55 1.73 14.67
C ARG A 91 1.70 1.70 13.15
N LEU A 92 0.82 0.98 12.45
CA LEU A 92 0.72 1.00 10.98
C LEU A 92 0.43 2.42 10.47
N GLU A 93 -0.49 3.13 11.14
CA GLU A 93 -0.81 4.53 10.87
C GLU A 93 0.42 5.42 11.02
N GLU A 94 1.12 5.34 12.17
CA GLU A 94 2.32 6.13 12.43
C GLU A 94 3.42 5.91 11.38
N ILE A 95 3.70 4.65 11.02
CA ILE A 95 4.70 4.29 10.00
C ILE A 95 4.33 4.89 8.65
N ALA A 96 3.08 4.73 8.24
CA ALA A 96 2.61 5.22 6.95
C ALA A 96 2.57 6.76 6.90
N ALA A 97 2.15 7.41 7.98
CA ALA A 97 2.14 8.86 8.08
C ALA A 97 3.57 9.44 8.05
N ALA A 98 4.51 8.81 8.75
CA ALA A 98 5.91 9.23 8.75
C ALA A 98 6.56 9.10 7.35
N ASP A 99 6.31 7.99 6.64
CA ASP A 99 6.79 7.82 5.26
C ASP A 99 6.15 8.88 4.34
N ALA A 100 4.84 9.09 4.41
CA ALA A 100 4.16 10.08 3.59
C ALA A 100 4.66 11.51 3.87
N ALA A 101 4.88 11.86 5.13
CA ALA A 101 5.41 13.17 5.53
C ALA A 101 6.87 13.39 5.11
N SER A 102 7.65 12.33 4.87
CA SER A 102 9.02 12.43 4.38
C SER A 102 9.12 12.76 2.88
N ARG A 103 8.00 12.73 2.17
CA ARG A 103 7.94 13.01 0.74
C ARG A 103 7.70 14.50 0.49
N PRO A 104 8.01 15.01 -0.71
CA PRO A 104 7.71 16.39 -1.05
C PRO A 104 6.24 16.73 -0.79
N ASP A 105 5.98 17.94 -0.29
CA ASP A 105 4.64 18.38 0.12
C ASP A 105 3.58 18.13 -0.96
N GLY A 106 2.48 17.51 -0.55
CA GLY A 106 1.34 17.19 -1.39
C GLY A 106 1.56 16.10 -2.44
N GLN A 107 2.77 15.53 -2.55
CA GLN A 107 3.06 14.48 -3.53
C GLN A 107 2.74 13.08 -3.04
N ALA A 108 2.64 12.85 -1.74
CA ALA A 108 2.25 11.55 -1.22
C ALA A 108 0.85 11.16 -1.70
N ARG A 109 0.68 9.91 -2.09
CA ARG A 109 -0.58 9.27 -2.45
C ARG A 109 -0.76 8.04 -1.60
N LEU A 110 -1.89 7.97 -0.90
CA LEU A 110 -2.18 6.89 0.01
C LEU A 110 -3.31 6.02 -0.49
N ALA A 111 -3.21 4.73 -0.20
CA ALA A 111 -4.34 3.82 -0.33
C ALA A 111 -4.40 2.90 0.88
N VAL A 112 -5.62 2.60 1.34
CA VAL A 112 -5.89 1.65 2.41
C VAL A 112 -6.58 0.42 1.81
N HIS A 113 -5.98 -0.74 2.00
CA HIS A 113 -6.59 -2.01 1.65
C HIS A 113 -7.06 -2.76 2.89
N HIS A 114 -8.17 -3.45 2.75
CA HIS A 114 -8.74 -4.27 3.81
C HIS A 114 -9.34 -5.58 3.27
N LEU A 115 -9.59 -6.54 4.17
CA LEU A 115 -10.41 -7.72 3.88
C LEU A 115 -11.32 -8.01 5.07
N GLY A 116 -12.62 -7.74 4.89
CA GLY A 116 -13.67 -8.02 5.88
C GLY A 116 -13.82 -6.98 6.99
N ASN A 117 -13.06 -5.88 6.96
CA ASN A 117 -13.07 -4.83 7.99
C ASN A 117 -13.14 -3.40 7.40
N PRO A 118 -14.18 -3.06 6.61
CA PRO A 118 -14.26 -1.76 5.94
C PRO A 118 -14.31 -0.58 6.93
N VAL A 119 -15.03 -0.70 8.02
CA VAL A 119 -15.16 0.37 9.04
C VAL A 119 -13.80 0.73 9.64
N GLU A 120 -12.96 -0.25 9.91
CA GLU A 120 -11.61 -0.03 10.44
C GLU A 120 -10.70 0.63 9.39
N ALA A 121 -10.86 0.25 8.11
CA ALA A 121 -10.14 0.86 7.00
C ALA A 121 -10.54 2.32 6.79
N GLU A 122 -11.83 2.63 6.86
CA GLU A 122 -12.36 4.00 6.81
C GLU A 122 -11.84 4.85 7.97
N GLY A 123 -11.86 4.31 9.19
CA GLY A 123 -11.30 4.97 10.36
C GLY A 123 -9.81 5.26 10.23
N LEU A 124 -9.03 4.29 9.71
CA LEU A 124 -7.60 4.49 9.44
C LEU A 124 -7.37 5.56 8.37
N ALA A 125 -8.12 5.53 7.27
CA ALA A 125 -8.02 6.53 6.21
C ALA A 125 -8.36 7.94 6.71
N ALA A 126 -9.39 8.09 7.56
CA ALA A 126 -9.77 9.36 8.16
C ALA A 126 -8.67 9.92 9.08
N ARG A 127 -8.03 9.06 9.90
CA ARG A 127 -6.91 9.49 10.76
C ARG A 127 -5.68 9.89 9.95
N LEU A 128 -5.35 9.12 8.89
CA LEU A 128 -4.27 9.49 7.96
C LEU A 128 -4.55 10.85 7.29
N ALA A 129 -5.79 11.11 6.85
CA ALA A 129 -6.17 12.40 6.27
C ALA A 129 -6.03 13.56 7.27
N ALA A 130 -6.38 13.34 8.55
CA ALA A 130 -6.20 14.33 9.61
C ALA A 130 -4.72 14.60 9.91
N ALA A 131 -3.87 13.57 9.88
CA ALA A 131 -2.43 13.69 10.11
C ALA A 131 -1.67 14.31 8.92
N LEU A 132 -2.23 14.22 7.71
CA LEU A 132 -1.59 14.63 6.45
C LEU A 132 -2.50 15.58 5.65
N PRO A 133 -2.81 16.78 6.16
CA PRO A 133 -3.79 17.68 5.56
C PRO A 133 -3.42 18.19 4.16
N HIS A 134 -2.15 18.09 3.78
CA HIS A 134 -1.66 18.48 2.44
C HIS A 134 -1.70 17.35 1.42
N CYS A 135 -2.02 16.12 1.86
CA CYS A 135 -2.15 14.97 0.96
C CYS A 135 -3.61 14.75 0.58
N PRO A 136 -3.90 14.28 -0.64
CA PRO A 136 -5.25 13.84 -0.99
C PRO A 136 -5.72 12.71 -0.08
N PRO A 137 -7.04 12.59 0.16
CA PRO A 137 -7.60 11.50 0.93
C PRO A 137 -7.16 10.13 0.40
N ALA A 138 -6.91 9.20 1.32
CA ALA A 138 -6.51 7.85 0.95
C ALA A 138 -7.63 7.12 0.19
N GLN A 139 -7.28 6.42 -0.87
CA GLN A 139 -8.21 5.55 -1.58
C GLN A 139 -8.43 4.27 -0.78
N ILE A 140 -9.69 3.87 -0.58
CA ILE A 140 -10.02 2.64 0.15
C ILE A 140 -10.48 1.57 -0.83
N SER A 141 -9.99 0.35 -0.68
CA SER A 141 -10.45 -0.78 -1.48
C SER A 141 -10.28 -2.12 -0.77
N SER A 142 -11.15 -3.06 -1.09
CA SER A 142 -10.99 -4.46 -0.68
C SER A 142 -9.82 -5.10 -1.41
N LEU A 143 -9.13 -6.02 -0.72
CA LEU A 143 -8.12 -6.86 -1.38
C LEU A 143 -8.76 -7.78 -2.42
N PRO A 144 -8.16 -7.91 -3.61
CA PRO A 144 -8.60 -8.92 -4.57
C PRO A 144 -8.36 -10.32 -4.04
N ALA A 145 -9.18 -11.28 -4.49
CA ALA A 145 -9.23 -12.65 -3.98
C ALA A 145 -7.85 -13.33 -3.92
N VAL A 146 -7.00 -13.08 -4.91
CA VAL A 146 -5.66 -13.67 -4.96
C VAL A 146 -4.75 -13.22 -3.81
N LEU A 147 -4.84 -11.96 -3.39
CA LEU A 147 -4.11 -11.45 -2.23
C LEU A 147 -4.80 -11.84 -0.93
N ALA A 148 -6.13 -11.83 -0.93
CA ALA A 148 -6.95 -12.21 0.21
C ALA A 148 -6.65 -13.63 0.70
N ALA A 149 -6.46 -14.58 -0.22
CA ALA A 149 -6.10 -15.97 0.08
C ALA A 149 -4.78 -16.11 0.86
N HIS A 150 -3.84 -15.18 0.65
CA HIS A 150 -2.55 -15.18 1.34
C HIS A 150 -2.54 -14.31 2.60
N ALA A 151 -3.22 -13.17 2.60
CA ALA A 151 -3.21 -12.23 3.73
C ALA A 151 -4.22 -12.59 4.83
N GLY A 152 -5.35 -13.16 4.45
CA GLY A 152 -6.42 -13.58 5.36
C GLY A 152 -7.35 -12.44 5.78
N LEU A 153 -8.46 -12.83 6.44
CA LEU A 153 -9.45 -11.89 6.99
C LEU A 153 -8.83 -10.98 8.05
N GLY A 154 -9.27 -9.72 8.08
CA GLY A 154 -8.84 -8.72 9.06
C GLY A 154 -7.51 -8.06 8.73
N VAL A 155 -6.93 -8.34 7.56
CA VAL A 155 -5.74 -7.61 7.09
C VAL A 155 -6.09 -6.14 6.85
N LEU A 156 -5.15 -5.26 7.24
CA LEU A 156 -5.12 -3.85 6.86
C LEU A 156 -3.76 -3.55 6.25
N ALA A 157 -3.76 -2.87 5.11
CA ALA A 157 -2.54 -2.42 4.47
C ALA A 157 -2.65 -0.95 4.09
N VAL A 158 -1.55 -0.21 4.26
CA VAL A 158 -1.40 1.15 3.75
C VAL A 158 -0.32 1.13 2.68
N ILE A 159 -0.66 1.65 1.52
CA ILE A 159 0.24 1.88 0.42
C ILE A 159 0.57 3.36 0.41
N VAL A 160 1.85 3.69 0.41
CA VAL A 160 2.37 5.04 0.31
C VAL A 160 3.15 5.14 -1.00
N GLY A 161 2.60 5.87 -1.95
CA GLY A 161 3.21 6.17 -3.24
C GLY A 161 3.42 7.66 -3.41
N GLU A 162 3.81 8.08 -4.58
CA GLU A 162 3.87 9.48 -5.00
C GLU A 162 2.86 9.75 -6.11
N ALA A 163 2.49 11.01 -6.29
CA ALA A 163 1.75 11.43 -7.46
C ALA A 163 2.59 11.07 -8.70
N GLY A 164 2.03 10.21 -9.53
CA GLY A 164 2.57 10.01 -10.86
C GLY A 164 2.41 11.28 -11.72
N PRO A 165 2.98 11.29 -12.92
CA PRO A 165 2.71 12.36 -13.89
C PRO A 165 1.20 12.56 -14.00
N GLN A 166 0.76 13.81 -14.02
CA GLN A 166 -0.64 14.14 -14.25
C GLN A 166 -0.88 14.08 -15.76
N PRO A 167 -2.04 13.57 -16.22
CA PRO A 167 -2.40 13.72 -17.62
C PRO A 167 -2.37 15.20 -17.97
N GLY A 168 -1.73 15.52 -19.08
CA GLY A 168 -1.77 16.87 -19.65
C GLY A 168 -3.22 17.36 -19.77
N PRO A 169 -3.47 18.67 -19.92
CA PRO A 169 -4.82 19.17 -20.11
C PRO A 169 -5.47 18.44 -21.27
N GLU A 170 -6.72 17.96 -21.03
CA GLU A 170 -7.51 17.27 -22.05
C GLU A 170 -7.42 18.04 -23.37
N VAL A 171 -6.96 17.38 -24.43
CA VAL A 171 -7.00 17.95 -25.77
C VAL A 171 -8.47 17.98 -26.18
N PRO A 172 -9.11 19.18 -26.31
CA PRO A 172 -10.50 19.26 -26.71
C PRO A 172 -10.62 18.73 -28.13
N GLY A 173 -11.27 17.59 -28.35
CA GLY A 173 -11.56 17.14 -29.70
C GLY A 173 -11.64 15.64 -29.96
N LEU A 174 -11.57 14.77 -28.97
CA LEU A 174 -11.83 13.34 -29.13
C LEU A 174 -13.12 12.94 -28.43
N SER A 175 -14.25 13.50 -28.88
CA SER A 175 -15.57 12.92 -28.64
C SER A 175 -15.85 11.94 -29.77
N THR A 176 -15.93 10.65 -29.45
CA THR A 176 -16.51 9.59 -30.30
C THR A 176 -17.99 9.68 -30.33
#